data_b4ab8d99963be99c9115de8a6280dfda
#
_entry.id   b4ab8d99963be99c9115de8a6280dfda
#
_cell.length_a   1.000
_cell.length_b   1.000
_cell.length_c   1.000
_cell.angle_alpha   90.00
_cell.angle_beta   90.00
_cell.angle_gamma   90.00
#
_symmetry.space_group_name_H-M   'P 1'
#
loop_
_entity.id
_entity.type
_entity.pdbx_description
1 polymer ?
#
loop_
_entity_poly.entity_id
_entity_poly.type
_entity_poly.pdbx_seq_one_letter_code
_entity_poly.pdbx_strand_id
1 'polypeptide(L)'
;PAMDTALSRYLAGPVVPSVLGRDARLQLLHEQDALGALERATMAGRAGTFNVGGTGVIMMSQAIRRSGRVAFPVPRSALAAVDSLRRATRYTEVDREQLNYLSYGRVMDTTRMRTELAFHPKWTTLEAFDDYVRGRGLTPIIDPKWVRSVESRAVAVAQRWGS
;
A
#
# COMPACT_ATOMS: atom_id res chain seq x y z
N PRO A 1 2.10 18.66 6.52
CA PRO A 1 1.21 18.49 5.38
C PRO A 1 1.26 17.01 4.96
N ALA A 2 0.10 16.34 5.02
CA ALA A 2 0.03 14.92 4.67
C ALA A 2 0.35 14.76 3.17
N MET A 3 1.39 14.02 2.83
CA MET A 3 1.77 13.76 1.43
C MET A 3 0.63 13.05 0.72
N ASP A 4 0.22 13.59 -0.42
CA ASP A 4 -0.78 12.98 -1.30
C ASP A 4 -0.08 11.91 -2.18
N THR A 5 -0.11 10.67 -1.72
CA THR A 5 0.49 9.52 -2.41
C THR A 5 -0.58 8.65 -3.06
N ALA A 6 -0.20 7.80 -4.01
CA ALA A 6 -1.11 6.83 -4.63
C ALA A 6 -1.81 5.96 -3.56
N LEU A 7 -1.07 5.53 -2.53
CA LEU A 7 -1.62 4.74 -1.42
C LEU A 7 -2.62 5.54 -0.59
N SER A 8 -2.35 6.83 -0.32
CA SER A 8 -3.24 7.68 0.46
C SER A 8 -4.57 7.92 -0.25
N ARG A 9 -4.52 8.16 -1.55
CA ARG A 9 -5.71 8.30 -2.39
C ARG A 9 -6.49 6.99 -2.46
N TYR A 10 -5.79 5.88 -2.59
CA TYR A 10 -6.41 4.56 -2.65
C TYR A 10 -7.16 4.21 -1.35
N LEU A 11 -6.59 4.52 -0.20
CA LEU A 11 -7.19 4.27 1.12
C LEU A 11 -8.13 5.38 1.61
N ALA A 12 -8.40 6.41 0.80
CA ALA A 12 -9.25 7.55 1.22
C ALA A 12 -10.71 7.14 1.44
N GLY A 13 -11.24 6.24 0.61
CA GLY A 13 -12.63 5.78 0.72
C GLY A 13 -12.83 4.65 1.74
N PRO A 14 -14.07 4.44 2.22
CA PRO A 14 -14.40 3.37 3.15
C PRO A 14 -14.31 1.98 2.50
N VAL A 15 -14.58 1.90 1.21
CA VAL A 15 -14.52 0.68 0.40
C VAL A 15 -13.43 0.83 -0.66
N VAL A 16 -12.56 -0.16 -0.74
CA VAL A 16 -11.37 -0.13 -1.60
C VAL A 16 -11.39 -1.32 -2.55
N PRO A 17 -11.30 -1.10 -3.88
CA PRO A 17 -11.27 -2.21 -4.81
C PRO A 17 -9.97 -3.01 -4.65
N SER A 18 -10.05 -4.30 -4.48
CA SER A 18 -8.91 -5.22 -4.47
C SER A 18 -8.95 -6.12 -5.71
N VAL A 19 -7.79 -6.43 -6.27
CA VAL A 19 -7.70 -7.27 -7.46
C VAL A 19 -7.91 -8.73 -7.08
N LEU A 20 -8.94 -9.35 -7.62
CA LEU A 20 -9.26 -10.75 -7.36
C LEU A 20 -8.07 -11.65 -7.74
N GLY A 21 -7.70 -12.56 -6.82
CA GLY A 21 -6.61 -13.51 -7.02
C GLY A 21 -5.20 -12.90 -6.92
N ARG A 22 -5.07 -11.63 -6.48
CA ARG A 22 -3.78 -10.96 -6.30
C ARG A 22 -3.75 -10.20 -4.98
N ASP A 23 -2.60 -10.26 -4.32
CA ASP A 23 -2.35 -9.50 -3.11
C ASP A 23 -0.98 -8.82 -3.23
N ALA A 24 -1.01 -7.54 -3.54
CA ALA A 24 0.19 -6.76 -3.83
C ALA A 24 1.09 -6.65 -2.60
N ARG A 25 2.41 -6.80 -2.81
CA ARG A 25 3.42 -6.63 -1.78
C ARG A 25 3.91 -5.19 -1.76
N LEU A 26 3.80 -4.54 -0.62
CA LEU A 26 4.24 -3.18 -0.42
C LEU A 26 5.43 -3.15 0.54
N GLN A 27 6.46 -2.41 0.17
CA GLN A 27 7.55 -2.05 1.04
C GLN A 27 7.51 -0.55 1.24
N LEU A 28 7.46 -0.11 2.48
CA LEU A 28 7.35 1.29 2.86
C LEU A 28 8.63 1.74 3.55
N LEU A 29 8.89 3.02 3.48
CA LEU A 29 9.99 3.67 4.18
C LEU A 29 9.40 4.78 5.05
N HIS A 30 9.72 4.78 6.32
CA HIS A 30 9.35 5.86 7.23
C HIS A 30 10.13 7.14 6.90
N GLU A 31 9.52 8.32 7.04
CA GLU A 31 10.15 9.59 6.69
C GLU A 31 11.46 9.83 7.46
N GLN A 32 11.52 9.46 8.73
CA GLN A 32 12.74 9.58 9.54
C GLN A 32 13.87 8.69 9.00
N ASP A 33 13.56 7.49 8.51
CA ASP A 33 14.54 6.62 7.89
C ASP A 33 14.96 7.13 6.51
N ALA A 34 14.05 7.77 5.77
CA ALA A 34 14.38 8.42 4.51
C ALA A 34 15.40 9.56 4.71
N LEU A 35 15.17 10.41 5.71
CA LEU A 35 16.10 11.49 6.08
C LEU A 35 17.44 10.94 6.57
N GLY A 36 17.42 9.92 7.44
CA GLY A 36 18.64 9.27 7.92
C GLY A 36 19.46 8.59 6.82
N ALA A 37 18.79 7.97 5.86
CA ALA A 37 19.47 7.38 4.70
C ALA A 37 20.10 8.43 3.80
N LEU A 38 19.42 9.57 3.58
CA LEU A 38 19.95 10.69 2.82
C LEU A 38 21.17 11.31 3.50
N GLU A 39 21.08 11.58 4.80
CA GLU A 39 22.21 12.04 5.61
C GLU A 39 23.40 11.08 5.50
N ARG A 40 23.14 9.78 5.70
CA ARG A 40 24.17 8.75 5.62
C ARG A 40 24.82 8.69 4.24
N ALA A 41 24.04 8.74 3.17
CA ALA A 41 24.56 8.73 1.80
C ALA A 41 25.45 9.95 1.49
N THR A 42 25.03 11.12 1.99
CA THR A 42 25.78 12.37 1.84
C THR A 42 27.12 12.30 2.59
N MET A 43 27.11 11.84 3.84
CA MET A 43 28.33 11.76 4.68
C MET A 43 29.28 10.65 4.24
N ALA A 44 28.77 9.55 3.69
CA ALA A 44 29.60 8.43 3.25
C ALA A 44 30.46 8.74 2.02
N GLY A 45 30.12 9.80 1.26
CA GLY A 45 30.84 10.20 0.05
C GLY A 45 30.89 9.12 -1.04
N ARG A 46 29.97 8.15 -1.00
CA ARG A 46 29.93 7.04 -1.96
C ARG A 46 29.03 7.40 -3.12
N ALA A 47 29.62 7.41 -4.31
CA ALA A 47 28.86 7.57 -5.54
C ALA A 47 28.09 6.28 -5.87
N GLY A 48 26.86 6.43 -6.36
CA GLY A 48 26.04 5.29 -6.80
C GLY A 48 24.56 5.48 -6.56
N THR A 49 23.79 4.50 -7.01
CA THR A 49 22.32 4.43 -6.78
C THR A 49 22.03 3.38 -5.72
N PHE A 50 21.27 3.75 -4.73
CA PHE A 50 20.89 2.89 -3.61
C PHE A 50 19.37 2.83 -3.49
N ASN A 51 18.83 1.62 -3.46
CA ASN A 51 17.44 1.41 -3.08
C ASN A 51 17.33 1.51 -1.56
N VAL A 52 16.46 2.40 -1.09
CA VAL A 52 16.20 2.59 0.34
C VAL A 52 14.77 2.18 0.65
N GLY A 53 14.57 1.27 1.59
CA GLY A 53 13.27 0.75 1.97
C GLY A 53 13.27 0.19 3.38
N GLY A 54 12.13 0.24 4.05
CA GLY A 54 11.95 -0.34 5.39
C GLY A 54 12.11 -1.85 5.38
N THR A 55 12.37 -2.42 6.55
CA THR A 55 12.48 -3.87 6.72
C THR A 55 11.11 -4.53 6.62
N GLY A 56 11.05 -5.67 5.92
CA GLY A 56 9.82 -6.44 5.73
C GLY A 56 8.90 -5.87 4.66
N VAL A 57 7.75 -6.52 4.50
CA VAL A 57 6.70 -6.16 3.54
C VAL A 57 5.34 -6.25 4.20
N ILE A 58 4.36 -5.48 3.72
CA ILE A 58 2.95 -5.61 4.06
C ILE A 58 2.17 -5.99 2.81
N MET A 59 1.23 -6.93 2.94
CA MET A 59 0.32 -7.27 1.86
C MET A 59 -0.78 -6.21 1.74
N MET A 60 -1.25 -5.94 0.53
CA MET A 60 -2.33 -4.95 0.31
C MET A 60 -3.57 -5.28 1.13
N SER A 61 -3.94 -6.55 1.22
CA SER A 61 -5.06 -7.01 2.04
C SER A 61 -4.88 -6.67 3.54
N GLN A 62 -3.65 -6.78 4.04
CA GLN A 62 -3.31 -6.39 5.42
C GLN A 62 -3.39 -4.87 5.60
N ALA A 63 -2.87 -4.11 4.62
CA ALA A 63 -2.93 -2.65 4.65
C ALA A 63 -4.37 -2.14 4.67
N ILE A 64 -5.25 -2.71 3.84
CA ILE A 64 -6.67 -2.37 3.81
C ILE A 64 -7.33 -2.65 5.16
N ARG A 65 -7.12 -3.84 5.74
CA ARG A 65 -7.69 -4.19 7.06
C ARG A 65 -7.17 -3.30 8.19
N ARG A 66 -5.85 -3.04 8.21
CA ARG A 66 -5.22 -2.20 9.25
C ARG A 66 -5.67 -0.74 9.17
N SER A 67 -5.96 -0.25 7.96
CA SER A 67 -6.54 1.10 7.77
C SER A 67 -8.04 1.17 8.08
N GLY A 68 -8.67 0.06 8.50
CA GLY A 68 -10.10 0.01 8.79
C GLY A 68 -10.99 0.14 7.57
N ARG A 69 -10.50 -0.26 6.40
CA ARG A 69 -11.23 -0.22 5.13
C ARG A 69 -11.78 -1.59 4.76
N VAL A 70 -12.81 -1.61 3.91
CA VAL A 70 -13.40 -2.84 3.36
C VAL A 70 -12.84 -3.09 1.97
N ALA A 71 -12.25 -4.28 1.78
CA ALA A 71 -11.83 -4.71 0.45
C ALA A 71 -13.04 -5.15 -0.37
N PHE A 72 -13.17 -4.63 -1.59
CA PHE A 72 -14.15 -5.10 -2.58
C PHE A 72 -13.40 -5.82 -3.70
N PRO A 73 -13.50 -7.16 -3.81
CA PRO A 73 -12.80 -7.92 -4.83
C PRO A 73 -13.37 -7.63 -6.22
N VAL A 74 -12.49 -7.22 -7.14
CA VAL A 74 -12.82 -6.86 -8.52
C VAL A 74 -11.98 -7.70 -9.48
N PRO A 75 -12.59 -8.37 -10.47
CA PRO A 75 -11.84 -9.00 -11.55
C PRO A 75 -10.97 -7.97 -12.28
N ARG A 76 -9.77 -8.37 -12.71
CA ARG A 76 -8.85 -7.45 -13.40
C ARG A 76 -9.47 -6.81 -14.64
N SER A 77 -10.28 -7.54 -15.39
CA SER A 77 -11.00 -7.05 -16.56
C SER A 77 -12.01 -5.94 -16.24
N ALA A 78 -12.56 -5.94 -15.02
CA ALA A 78 -13.53 -4.95 -14.58
C ALA A 78 -12.88 -3.69 -13.93
N LEU A 79 -11.57 -3.68 -13.69
CA LEU A 79 -10.88 -2.52 -13.09
C LEU A 79 -11.03 -1.25 -13.95
N ALA A 80 -10.99 -1.38 -15.27
CA ALA A 80 -11.20 -0.24 -16.17
C ALA A 80 -12.61 0.35 -16.06
N ALA A 81 -13.63 -0.50 -15.86
CA ALA A 81 -15.00 -0.06 -15.64
C ALA A 81 -15.18 0.62 -14.27
N VAL A 82 -14.55 0.08 -13.23
CA VAL A 82 -14.53 0.71 -11.89
C VAL A 82 -13.85 2.06 -11.95
N ASP A 83 -12.76 2.19 -12.70
CA ASP A 83 -12.06 3.45 -12.88
C ASP A 83 -12.90 4.49 -13.64
N SER A 84 -13.64 4.07 -14.68
CA SER A 84 -14.54 4.97 -15.40
C SER A 84 -15.71 5.47 -14.52
N LEU A 85 -16.23 4.61 -13.64
CA LEU A 85 -17.28 4.98 -12.69
C LEU A 85 -16.74 5.95 -11.61
N ARG A 86 -15.51 5.74 -11.12
CA ARG A 86 -14.85 6.64 -10.17
C ARG A 86 -14.55 8.02 -10.77
N ARG A 87 -14.18 8.10 -12.04
CA ARG A 87 -14.01 9.37 -12.78
C ARG A 87 -15.32 10.16 -12.86
N ALA A 88 -16.45 9.48 -13.09
CA ALA A 88 -17.76 10.12 -13.10
C ALA A 88 -18.17 10.72 -11.74
N THR A 89 -17.63 10.19 -10.64
CA THR A 89 -17.91 10.65 -9.26
C THR A 89 -16.87 11.64 -8.70
N ARG A 90 -15.97 12.18 -9.53
CA ARG A 90 -14.89 13.11 -9.12
C ARG A 90 -13.91 12.56 -8.06
N TYR A 91 -13.92 11.27 -7.79
CA TYR A 91 -12.91 10.63 -6.96
C TYR A 91 -11.74 10.18 -7.85
N THR A 92 -10.68 10.94 -7.80
CA THR A 92 -9.29 10.73 -8.25
C THR A 92 -9.06 9.79 -9.43
N GLU A 93 -8.48 10.33 -10.50
CA GLU A 93 -7.90 9.55 -11.61
C GLU A 93 -6.88 8.56 -11.05
N VAL A 94 -7.14 7.29 -11.21
CA VAL A 94 -6.16 6.22 -10.93
C VAL A 94 -5.50 5.90 -12.27
N ASP A 95 -4.29 6.38 -12.46
CA ASP A 95 -3.50 6.10 -13.64
C ASP A 95 -3.19 4.59 -13.76
N ARG A 96 -2.98 4.13 -14.99
CA ARG A 96 -2.64 2.73 -15.30
C ARG A 96 -1.43 2.23 -14.51
N GLU A 97 -0.44 3.08 -14.26
CA GLU A 97 0.71 2.76 -13.44
C GLU A 97 0.33 2.54 -11.97
N GLN A 98 -0.58 3.34 -11.44
CA GLN A 98 -1.11 3.18 -10.10
C GLN A 98 -1.89 1.87 -9.95
N LEU A 99 -2.68 1.49 -10.96
CA LEU A 99 -3.36 0.18 -10.99
C LEU A 99 -2.37 -0.98 -11.00
N ASN A 100 -1.27 -0.87 -11.75
CA ASN A 100 -0.20 -1.86 -11.73
C ASN A 100 0.48 -1.93 -10.37
N TYR A 101 0.78 -0.78 -9.75
CA TYR A 101 1.34 -0.72 -8.41
C TYR A 101 0.44 -1.41 -7.38
N LEU A 102 -0.86 -1.13 -7.42
CA LEU A 102 -1.86 -1.72 -6.52
C LEU A 102 -2.11 -3.21 -6.80
N SER A 103 -1.84 -3.68 -8.02
CA SER A 103 -2.02 -5.08 -8.42
C SER A 103 -0.81 -5.97 -8.12
N TYR A 104 0.40 -5.43 -8.27
CA TYR A 104 1.64 -6.19 -8.17
C TYR A 104 2.50 -5.78 -6.97
N GLY A 105 2.31 -4.56 -6.48
CA GLY A 105 3.15 -3.96 -5.46
C GLY A 105 4.53 -3.58 -5.98
N ARG A 106 5.37 -3.11 -5.06
CA ARG A 106 6.80 -2.87 -5.30
C ARG A 106 7.57 -3.26 -4.05
N VAL A 107 8.55 -4.12 -4.24
CA VAL A 107 9.55 -4.50 -3.24
C VAL A 107 10.91 -4.35 -3.89
N MET A 108 11.84 -3.74 -3.18
CA MET A 108 13.17 -3.43 -3.67
C MET A 108 14.21 -4.28 -2.93
N ASP A 109 15.25 -4.68 -3.64
CA ASP A 109 16.45 -5.19 -2.99
C ASP A 109 17.21 -4.02 -2.33
N THR A 110 17.32 -4.09 -1.00
CA THR A 110 17.99 -3.08 -0.16
C THR A 110 19.37 -3.58 0.35
N THR A 111 19.94 -4.60 -0.27
CA THR A 111 21.23 -5.17 0.15
C THR A 111 22.32 -4.13 0.14
N ARG A 112 22.46 -3.36 -0.95
CA ARG A 112 23.48 -2.31 -1.06
C ARG A 112 23.34 -1.21 -0.02
N MET A 113 22.12 -0.85 0.36
CA MET A 113 21.85 0.09 1.46
C MET A 113 22.50 -0.40 2.77
N ARG A 114 22.34 -1.69 3.08
CA ARG A 114 22.89 -2.28 4.31
C ARG A 114 24.40 -2.49 4.24
N THR A 115 24.91 -2.98 3.12
CA THR A 115 26.31 -3.38 2.99
C THR A 115 27.25 -2.23 2.64
N GLU A 116 26.80 -1.31 1.77
CA GLU A 116 27.67 -0.23 1.27
C GLU A 116 27.46 1.10 2.02
N LEU A 117 26.20 1.47 2.35
CA LEU A 117 25.91 2.64 3.15
C LEU A 117 25.96 2.37 4.66
N ALA A 118 26.01 1.10 5.07
CA ALA A 118 25.87 0.68 6.47
C ALA A 118 24.65 1.36 7.14
N PHE A 119 23.55 1.46 6.39
CA PHE A 119 22.31 2.04 6.86
C PHE A 119 21.28 0.95 7.15
N HIS A 120 20.70 0.99 8.34
CA HIS A 120 19.66 0.06 8.78
C HIS A 120 18.45 0.88 9.22
N PRO A 121 17.31 0.74 8.53
CA PRO A 121 16.07 1.42 8.91
C PRO A 121 15.67 1.06 10.34
N LYS A 122 15.23 2.04 11.10
CA LYS A 122 14.72 1.86 12.47
C LYS A 122 13.28 1.34 12.47
N TRP A 123 12.53 1.70 11.43
CA TRP A 123 11.13 1.33 11.28
C TRP A 123 10.97 0.17 10.31
N THR A 124 10.19 -0.81 10.69
CA THR A 124 9.72 -1.82 9.74
C THR A 124 8.65 -1.23 8.82
N THR A 125 8.44 -1.87 7.68
CA THR A 125 7.33 -1.53 6.77
C THR A 125 5.98 -1.49 7.48
N LEU A 126 5.75 -2.41 8.42
CA LEU A 126 4.50 -2.49 9.17
C LEU A 126 4.33 -1.32 10.14
N GLU A 127 5.38 -0.98 10.89
CA GLU A 127 5.39 0.15 11.82
C GLU A 127 5.22 1.49 11.08
N ALA A 128 5.91 1.66 9.94
CA ALA A 128 5.75 2.83 9.08
C ALA A 128 4.31 2.95 8.56
N PHE A 129 3.66 1.83 8.22
CA PHE A 129 2.26 1.84 7.81
C PHE A 129 1.32 2.19 8.98
N ASP A 130 1.55 1.64 10.16
CA ASP A 130 0.73 1.93 11.34
C ASP A 130 0.86 3.39 11.78
N ASP A 131 2.06 3.96 11.68
CA ASP A 131 2.28 5.38 11.93
C ASP A 131 1.54 6.26 10.91
N TYR A 132 1.60 5.92 9.63
CA TYR A 132 0.83 6.56 8.58
C TYR A 132 -0.69 6.53 8.87
N VAL A 133 -1.24 5.37 9.28
CA VAL A 133 -2.67 5.22 9.62
C VAL A 133 -3.05 6.12 10.79
N ARG A 134 -2.22 6.19 11.83
CA ARG A 134 -2.41 7.08 12.99
C ARG A 134 -2.35 8.55 12.59
N GLY A 135 -1.32 8.94 11.84
CA GLY A 135 -1.10 10.32 11.41
C GLY A 135 -2.21 10.87 10.50
N ARG A 136 -2.87 9.98 9.74
CA ARG A 136 -4.03 10.32 8.90
C ARG A 136 -5.36 10.28 9.65
N GLY A 137 -5.38 9.84 10.90
CA GLY A 137 -6.63 9.64 11.63
C GLY A 137 -7.56 8.65 10.93
N LEU A 138 -7.01 7.66 10.24
CA LEU A 138 -7.77 6.62 9.58
C LEU A 138 -8.35 5.66 10.65
N THR A 139 -9.32 6.17 11.40
CA THR A 139 -10.09 5.33 12.32
C THR A 139 -10.91 4.32 11.53
N PRO A 140 -11.12 3.10 12.06
CA PRO A 140 -12.01 2.13 11.46
C PRO A 140 -13.39 2.76 11.27
N ILE A 141 -13.81 2.93 10.02
CA ILE A 141 -15.13 3.50 9.68
C ILE A 141 -16.22 2.46 9.94
N ILE A 142 -15.83 1.20 9.99
CA ILE A 142 -16.73 0.06 10.13
C ILE A 142 -16.15 -0.89 11.18
N ASP A 143 -17.06 -1.47 12.01
CA ASP A 143 -16.66 -2.47 13.00
C ASP A 143 -15.82 -3.59 12.34
N PRO A 144 -14.63 -3.90 12.84
CA PRO A 144 -13.77 -4.95 12.30
C PRO A 144 -14.43 -6.33 12.21
N LYS A 145 -15.46 -6.61 13.01
CA LYS A 145 -16.25 -7.84 12.93
C LYS A 145 -17.14 -7.86 11.69
N TRP A 146 -17.74 -6.74 11.36
CA TRP A 146 -18.58 -6.61 10.17
C TRP A 146 -17.74 -6.68 8.90
N VAL A 147 -16.54 -6.05 8.88
CA VAL A 147 -15.57 -6.12 7.77
C VAL A 147 -15.23 -7.57 7.43
N ARG A 148 -14.88 -8.39 8.44
CA ARG A 148 -14.56 -9.80 8.25
C ARG A 148 -15.73 -10.61 7.68
N SER A 149 -16.97 -10.31 8.10
CA SER A 149 -18.16 -11.00 7.58
C SER A 149 -18.45 -10.66 6.11
N VAL A 150 -18.20 -9.42 5.69
CA VAL A 150 -18.37 -8.97 4.30
C VAL A 150 -17.28 -9.55 3.41
N GLU A 151 -16.02 -9.52 3.86
CA GLU A 151 -14.90 -10.12 3.12
C GLU A 151 -15.12 -11.63 2.85
N SER A 152 -15.52 -12.38 3.89
CA SER A 152 -15.77 -13.82 3.73
C SER A 152 -16.93 -14.12 2.77
N ARG A 153 -17.99 -13.33 2.81
CA ARG A 153 -19.13 -13.46 1.86
C ARG A 153 -18.72 -13.08 0.43
N ALA A 154 -17.95 -12.00 0.27
CA ALA A 154 -17.47 -11.57 -1.06
C ALA A 154 -16.54 -12.60 -1.71
N VAL A 155 -15.64 -13.21 -0.91
CA VAL A 155 -14.79 -14.31 -1.37
C VAL A 155 -15.63 -15.54 -1.78
N ALA A 156 -16.63 -15.92 -0.99
CA ALA A 156 -17.51 -17.04 -1.30
C ALA A 156 -18.33 -16.81 -2.59
N VAL A 157 -18.80 -15.59 -2.81
CA VAL A 157 -19.48 -15.21 -4.07
C VAL A 157 -18.54 -15.26 -5.24
N ALA A 158 -17.32 -14.68 -5.10
CA ALA A 158 -16.33 -14.65 -6.18
C ALA A 158 -15.86 -16.07 -6.59
N GLN A 159 -15.76 -16.99 -5.64
CA GLN A 159 -15.44 -18.40 -5.92
C GLN A 159 -16.55 -19.14 -6.69
N ARG A 160 -17.82 -18.77 -6.48
CA ARG A 160 -18.96 -19.33 -7.23
C ARG A 160 -19.03 -18.87 -8.68
N TRP A 161 -18.44 -17.72 -9.01
CA TRP A 161 -18.47 -17.15 -10.36
C TRP A 161 -17.19 -17.45 -11.16
N GLY A 162 -16.20 -18.09 -10.55
CA GLY A 162 -14.93 -18.46 -11.17
C GLY A 162 -14.79 -19.96 -11.50
N SER A 163 -15.81 -20.73 -11.25
CA SER A 163 -16.00 -22.12 -11.68
C SER A 163 -17.09 -22.18 -12.77
#